data_b32b647aef77fd4296a9d49430fc6445
#
_entry.id   b32b647aef77fd4296a9d49430fc6445
#
_cell.length_a   1.000
_cell.length_b   1.000
_cell.length_c   1.000
_cell.angle_alpha   90.00
_cell.angle_beta   90.00
_cell.angle_gamma   90.00
#
_symmetry.space_group_name_H-M   'P 1'
#
loop_
_entity.id
_entity.type
_entity.pdbx_description
1 polymer ?
#
loop_
_entity_poly.entity_id
_entity_poly.type
_entity_poly.pdbx_seq_one_letter_code
_entity_poly.pdbx_strand_id
1 'polypeptide(L)'
;MMQLSREERLLKVESMTNVRDLGGYETQNGYYTKSHKFVRSTNPGNLSKDEKEYLYDYGIRVQVDLRSDFEVDQQPSALKGYKDIEYYNINLLQSKNLNVLPSEVRNYHDLSGFYVFMLESNKEQFRQVFEIFYQHPYNAIMFNCSAGKDRTGVIAALLMDLAGYHEYDIVKDY
;
A
#
# COMPACT_ATOMS: atom_id res chain seq x y z
N MET A 1 -1.91 10.10 -24.33
CA MET A 1 -1.02 10.16 -23.15
C MET A 1 -0.15 8.92 -23.24
N MET A 2 1.08 8.91 -22.78
CA MET A 2 1.97 7.74 -22.85
C MET A 2 2.08 7.12 -21.46
N GLN A 3 2.17 5.79 -21.38
CA GLN A 3 2.39 5.09 -20.10
C GLN A 3 3.71 5.56 -19.48
N LEU A 4 3.67 5.82 -18.16
CA LEU A 4 4.88 6.19 -17.41
C LEU A 4 5.80 4.98 -17.22
N SER A 5 7.11 5.19 -17.33
CA SER A 5 8.11 4.20 -16.98
C SER A 5 8.12 3.92 -15.46
N ARG A 6 8.78 2.83 -15.06
CA ARG A 6 8.94 2.52 -13.63
C ARG A 6 9.68 3.64 -12.89
N GLU A 7 10.73 4.20 -13.50
CA GLU A 7 11.53 5.28 -12.90
C GLU A 7 10.70 6.55 -12.69
N GLU A 8 9.82 6.90 -13.62
CA GLU A 8 8.93 8.07 -13.48
C GLU A 8 7.89 7.91 -12.38
N ARG A 9 7.57 6.68 -11.97
CA ARG A 9 6.65 6.40 -10.87
C ARG A 9 7.32 6.30 -9.51
N LEU A 10 8.65 6.15 -9.45
CA LEU A 10 9.38 6.13 -8.18
C LEU A 10 9.38 7.51 -7.52
N LEU A 11 9.03 7.55 -6.24
CA LEU A 11 9.17 8.76 -5.44
C LEU A 11 10.61 8.84 -4.89
N LYS A 12 11.15 10.06 -4.85
CA LYS A 12 12.53 10.35 -4.38
C LYS A 12 12.55 10.47 -2.85
N VAL A 13 12.49 9.34 -2.16
CA VAL A 13 12.55 9.25 -0.70
C VAL A 13 13.62 8.24 -0.34
N GLU A 14 14.78 8.73 0.09
CA GLU A 14 15.99 7.90 0.31
C GLU A 14 15.86 6.99 1.54
N SER A 15 15.14 7.45 2.56
CA SER A 15 14.91 6.68 3.80
C SER A 15 13.91 5.55 3.67
N MET A 16 13.27 5.39 2.51
CA MET A 16 12.24 4.38 2.26
C MET A 16 12.57 3.54 1.02
N THR A 17 12.05 2.33 1.00
CA THR A 17 12.09 1.45 -0.17
C THR A 17 10.69 1.14 -0.68
N ASN A 18 10.57 0.56 -1.87
CA ASN A 18 9.28 0.22 -2.49
C ASN A 18 8.30 1.40 -2.63
N VAL A 19 8.79 2.64 -2.66
CA VAL A 19 7.95 3.84 -2.73
C VAL A 19 7.67 4.20 -4.16
N ARG A 20 6.43 4.03 -4.60
CA ARG A 20 6.04 4.37 -5.97
C ARG A 20 4.56 4.67 -6.12
N ASP A 21 4.26 5.53 -7.07
CA ASP A 21 2.91 5.81 -7.55
C ASP A 21 2.39 4.60 -8.38
N LEU A 22 1.14 4.25 -8.17
CA LEU A 22 0.46 3.24 -8.98
C LEU A 22 -0.20 3.82 -10.23
N GLY A 23 -0.17 5.13 -10.46
CA GLY A 23 -0.73 5.76 -11.65
C GLY A 23 0.15 5.69 -12.89
N GLY A 24 -0.37 6.23 -14.01
CA GLY A 24 0.36 6.33 -15.27
C GLY A 24 0.41 5.04 -16.08
N TYR A 25 -0.40 4.04 -15.77
CA TYR A 25 -0.55 2.83 -16.56
C TYR A 25 -1.70 2.94 -17.55
N GLU A 26 -1.55 2.35 -18.73
CA GLU A 26 -2.64 2.12 -19.65
C GLU A 26 -3.52 0.97 -19.14
N THR A 27 -4.84 1.15 -19.19
CA THR A 27 -5.81 0.14 -18.80
C THR A 27 -6.27 -0.69 -20.00
N GLN A 28 -6.90 -1.83 -19.73
CA GLN A 28 -7.48 -2.71 -20.77
C GLN A 28 -8.48 -1.99 -21.69
N ASN A 29 -9.05 -0.89 -21.22
CA ASN A 29 -9.99 -0.06 -21.99
C ASN A 29 -9.32 1.13 -22.71
N GLY A 30 -7.99 1.20 -22.75
CA GLY A 30 -7.22 2.26 -23.41
C GLY A 30 -7.20 3.61 -22.69
N TYR A 31 -7.66 3.68 -21.43
CA TYR A 31 -7.51 4.85 -20.59
C TYR A 31 -6.21 4.78 -19.78
N TYR A 32 -5.77 5.94 -19.25
CA TYR A 32 -4.62 6.01 -18.36
C TYR A 32 -5.05 6.26 -16.94
N THR A 33 -4.47 5.51 -16.01
CA THR A 33 -4.72 5.70 -14.57
C THR A 33 -4.08 6.99 -14.08
N LYS A 34 -4.74 7.64 -13.12
CA LYS A 34 -4.26 8.92 -12.55
C LYS A 34 -3.03 8.70 -11.69
N SER A 35 -1.97 9.46 -11.95
CA SER A 35 -0.87 9.67 -11.01
C SER A 35 -1.30 10.54 -9.83
N HIS A 36 -0.50 10.58 -8.77
CA HIS A 36 -0.77 11.32 -7.54
C HIS A 36 -2.08 10.90 -6.85
N LYS A 37 -2.43 9.60 -6.96
CA LYS A 37 -3.63 9.07 -6.31
C LYS A 37 -3.32 7.97 -5.31
N PHE A 38 -2.57 6.97 -5.70
CA PHE A 38 -2.20 5.86 -4.83
C PHE A 38 -0.71 5.61 -4.86
N VAL A 39 -0.09 5.68 -3.68
CA VAL A 39 1.34 5.44 -3.47
C VAL A 39 1.51 4.26 -2.54
N ARG A 40 2.19 3.22 -2.99
CA ARG A 40 2.58 2.11 -2.12
C ARG A 40 3.99 2.33 -1.56
N SER A 41 4.26 1.82 -0.35
CA SER A 41 5.57 2.03 0.30
C SER A 41 5.88 1.02 1.40
N THR A 42 7.12 1.07 1.89
CA THR A 42 7.51 0.57 3.22
C THR A 42 6.97 1.50 4.31
N ASN A 43 7.18 1.11 5.59
CA ASN A 43 6.87 1.99 6.72
C ASN A 43 7.66 3.32 6.64
N PRO A 44 6.99 4.48 6.68
CA PRO A 44 7.63 5.80 6.70
C PRO A 44 8.08 6.21 8.12
N GLY A 45 8.76 5.31 8.86
CA GLY A 45 9.16 5.56 10.25
C GLY A 45 10.36 6.49 10.42
N ASN A 46 11.24 6.54 9.42
CA ASN A 46 12.54 7.24 9.51
C ASN A 46 12.66 8.45 8.57
N LEU A 47 11.53 9.04 8.16
CA LEU A 47 11.54 10.18 7.25
C LEU A 47 12.24 11.39 7.86
N SER A 48 13.14 12.00 7.11
CA SER A 48 13.66 13.33 7.40
C SER A 48 12.56 14.41 7.28
N LYS A 49 12.87 15.61 7.75
CA LYS A 49 11.93 16.73 7.60
C LYS A 49 11.64 17.05 6.13
N ASP A 50 12.66 17.03 5.29
CA ASP A 50 12.54 17.37 3.87
C ASP A 50 11.76 16.28 3.11
N GLU A 51 11.95 15.00 3.46
CA GLU A 51 11.18 13.90 2.88
C GLU A 51 9.71 13.95 3.27
N LYS A 52 9.38 14.32 4.52
CA LYS A 52 7.99 14.56 4.93
C LYS A 52 7.34 15.69 4.14
N GLU A 53 8.07 16.79 3.95
CA GLU A 53 7.60 17.92 3.15
C GLU A 53 7.42 17.51 1.69
N TYR A 54 8.39 16.80 1.10
CA TYR A 54 8.28 16.27 -0.24
C TYR A 54 7.04 15.40 -0.46
N LEU A 55 6.76 14.45 0.45
CA LEU A 55 5.55 13.62 0.38
C LEU A 55 4.27 14.43 0.53
N TYR A 56 4.29 15.44 1.40
CA TYR A 56 3.17 16.34 1.57
C TYR A 56 2.93 17.19 0.30
N ASP A 57 3.97 17.73 -0.30
CA ASP A 57 3.90 18.51 -1.55
C ASP A 57 3.53 17.63 -2.76
N TYR A 58 3.89 16.34 -2.73
CA TYR A 58 3.43 15.35 -3.70
C TYR A 58 1.90 15.19 -3.69
N GLY A 59 1.25 15.56 -2.59
CA GLY A 59 -0.20 15.53 -2.41
C GLY A 59 -0.69 14.48 -1.41
N ILE A 60 0.20 13.76 -0.72
CA ILE A 60 -0.20 12.79 0.32
C ILE A 60 -0.95 13.54 1.44
N ARG A 61 -2.19 13.13 1.66
CA ARG A 61 -3.07 13.64 2.73
C ARG A 61 -3.68 12.51 3.57
N VAL A 62 -3.52 11.29 3.12
CA VAL A 62 -4.02 10.09 3.81
C VAL A 62 -2.92 9.05 3.84
N GLN A 63 -2.71 8.44 5.00
CA GLN A 63 -1.88 7.26 5.15
C GLN A 63 -2.71 6.11 5.70
N VAL A 64 -2.65 4.94 5.04
CA VAL A 64 -3.23 3.68 5.51
C VAL A 64 -2.11 2.71 5.86
N ASP A 65 -1.92 2.48 7.15
CA ASP A 65 -0.90 1.58 7.69
C ASP A 65 -1.50 0.19 7.92
N LEU A 66 -1.02 -0.81 7.18
CA LEU A 66 -1.55 -2.17 7.19
C LEU A 66 -0.92 -3.07 8.25
N ARG A 67 -0.06 -2.50 9.11
CA ARG A 67 0.68 -3.23 10.14
C ARG A 67 -0.17 -3.50 11.38
N SER A 68 0.27 -4.49 12.16
CA SER A 68 -0.28 -4.75 13.48
C SER A 68 0.04 -3.60 14.45
N ASP A 69 -0.75 -3.47 15.52
CA ASP A 69 -0.51 -2.50 16.58
C ASP A 69 0.89 -2.65 17.18
N PHE A 70 1.36 -3.89 17.36
CA PHE A 70 2.70 -4.18 17.84
C PHE A 70 3.80 -3.60 16.93
N GLU A 71 3.68 -3.80 15.60
CA GLU A 71 4.65 -3.24 14.63
C GLU A 71 4.63 -1.70 14.63
N VAL A 72 3.44 -1.11 14.78
CA VAL A 72 3.27 0.35 14.84
C VAL A 72 3.87 0.91 16.12
N ASP A 73 3.69 0.25 17.25
CA ASP A 73 4.25 0.68 18.54
C ASP A 73 5.78 0.60 18.56
N GLN A 74 6.35 -0.44 17.92
CA GLN A 74 7.82 -0.58 17.81
C GLN A 74 8.44 0.47 16.88
N GLN A 75 7.77 0.82 15.80
CA GLN A 75 8.26 1.81 14.84
C GLN A 75 7.11 2.65 14.28
N PRO A 76 6.72 3.70 14.99
CA PRO A 76 5.64 4.59 14.56
C PRO A 76 5.92 5.24 13.19
N SER A 77 4.86 5.57 12.46
CA SER A 77 4.99 6.36 11.22
C SER A 77 5.34 7.81 11.54
N ALA A 78 6.32 8.37 10.83
CA ALA A 78 6.68 9.78 10.92
C ALA A 78 5.64 10.72 10.27
N LEU A 79 4.68 10.16 9.53
CA LEU A 79 3.56 10.94 8.95
C LEU A 79 2.35 11.03 9.91
N LYS A 80 2.29 10.16 10.94
CA LYS A 80 1.22 10.22 11.95
C LYS A 80 1.32 11.54 12.72
N GLY A 81 0.29 12.39 12.59
CA GLY A 81 0.25 13.72 13.20
C GLY A 81 1.09 14.79 12.49
N TYR A 82 1.58 14.49 11.28
CA TYR A 82 2.29 15.50 10.48
C TYR A 82 1.29 16.32 9.66
N LYS A 83 1.24 17.63 9.92
CA LYS A 83 0.29 18.57 9.29
C LYS A 83 -1.16 18.02 9.38
N ASP A 84 -1.88 18.06 8.28
CA ASP A 84 -3.25 17.59 8.11
C ASP A 84 -3.33 16.18 7.48
N ILE A 85 -2.26 15.40 7.55
CA ILE A 85 -2.28 14.00 7.07
C ILE A 85 -3.15 13.16 8.01
N GLU A 86 -4.23 12.61 7.47
CA GLU A 86 -5.07 11.64 8.15
C GLU A 86 -4.38 10.26 8.18
N TYR A 87 -4.30 9.67 9.36
CA TYR A 87 -3.65 8.37 9.59
C TYR A 87 -4.65 7.32 10.02
N TYR A 88 -4.71 6.22 9.28
CA TYR A 88 -5.52 5.05 9.58
C TYR A 88 -4.62 3.84 9.78
N ASN A 89 -4.84 3.09 10.86
CA ASN A 89 -4.17 1.79 11.06
C ASN A 89 -5.19 0.67 10.90
N ILE A 90 -5.02 -0.16 9.87
CA ILE A 90 -5.87 -1.31 9.57
C ILE A 90 -4.99 -2.56 9.53
N ASN A 91 -4.94 -3.29 10.61
CA ASN A 91 -4.16 -4.53 10.69
C ASN A 91 -4.71 -5.62 9.75
N LEU A 92 -4.01 -5.91 8.65
CA LEU A 92 -4.38 -6.98 7.72
C LEU A 92 -3.97 -8.40 8.18
N LEU A 93 -3.32 -8.52 9.34
CA LEU A 93 -2.96 -9.80 9.93
C LEU A 93 -3.45 -9.81 11.38
N GLN A 94 -4.69 -10.21 11.61
CA GLN A 94 -5.28 -10.23 12.96
C GLN A 94 -4.70 -11.26 13.91
N SER A 95 -3.84 -12.18 13.47
CA SER A 95 -3.17 -13.09 14.39
C SER A 95 -2.24 -12.31 15.31
N LYS A 96 -2.53 -12.31 16.60
CA LYS A 96 -1.73 -11.68 17.66
C LYS A 96 -0.29 -12.23 17.75
N ASN A 97 0.02 -13.28 16.99
CA ASN A 97 1.35 -13.89 16.89
C ASN A 97 1.60 -14.32 15.44
N LEU A 98 2.43 -13.58 14.72
CA LEU A 98 2.99 -13.98 13.42
C LEU A 98 3.77 -15.31 13.50
N ASN A 99 4.16 -15.74 14.72
CA ASN A 99 4.82 -17.02 14.98
C ASN A 99 3.84 -18.20 15.03
N VAL A 100 2.54 -17.94 15.05
CA VAL A 100 1.51 -18.98 15.02
C VAL A 100 0.67 -18.76 13.76
N LEU A 101 1.26 -19.06 12.61
CA LEU A 101 0.46 -19.29 11.42
C LEU A 101 -0.51 -20.43 11.73
N PRO A 102 -1.82 -20.25 11.48
CA PRO A 102 -2.79 -21.34 11.60
C PRO A 102 -2.28 -22.60 10.90
N SER A 103 -2.66 -23.78 11.41
CA SER A 103 -2.25 -25.06 10.80
C SER A 103 -2.61 -25.14 9.32
N GLU A 104 -3.68 -24.46 8.94
CA GLU A 104 -4.11 -24.32 7.55
C GLU A 104 -3.05 -23.64 6.67
N VAL A 105 -2.37 -22.60 7.17
CA VAL A 105 -1.30 -21.89 6.41
C VAL A 105 -0.02 -22.70 6.33
N ARG A 106 0.25 -23.58 7.30
CA ARG A 106 1.40 -24.51 7.24
C ARG A 106 1.26 -25.54 6.11
N ASN A 107 0.05 -25.75 5.61
CA ASN A 107 -0.24 -26.65 4.49
C ASN A 107 -0.07 -25.97 3.13
N TYR A 108 0.06 -24.62 3.09
CA TYR A 108 0.41 -23.91 1.88
C TYR A 108 1.93 -23.93 1.72
N HIS A 109 2.41 -24.73 0.78
CA HIS A 109 3.83 -24.88 0.49
C HIS A 109 4.46 -23.68 -0.24
N ASP A 110 3.66 -22.63 -0.50
CA ASP A 110 4.09 -21.43 -1.23
C ASP A 110 3.43 -20.13 -0.68
N LEU A 111 3.98 -18.99 -1.11
CA LEU A 111 3.48 -17.65 -0.74
C LEU A 111 2.06 -17.39 -1.25
N SER A 112 1.63 -18.05 -2.34
CA SER A 112 0.29 -17.82 -2.93
C SER A 112 -0.82 -18.23 -1.97
N GLY A 113 -0.66 -19.36 -1.31
CA GLY A 113 -1.59 -19.84 -0.28
C GLY A 113 -1.68 -18.87 0.90
N PHE A 114 -0.56 -18.28 1.32
CA PHE A 114 -0.58 -17.26 2.38
C PHE A 114 -1.39 -16.03 1.98
N TYR A 115 -1.30 -15.57 0.73
CA TYR A 115 -2.09 -14.43 0.25
C TYR A 115 -3.58 -14.73 0.16
N VAL A 116 -3.95 -15.94 -0.30
CA VAL A 116 -5.34 -16.40 -0.29
C VAL A 116 -5.89 -16.43 1.14
N PHE A 117 -5.14 -17.03 2.07
CA PHE A 117 -5.51 -17.04 3.49
C PHE A 117 -5.68 -15.63 4.06
N MET A 118 -4.76 -14.71 3.75
CA MET A 118 -4.85 -13.32 4.20
C MET A 118 -6.15 -12.65 3.70
N LEU A 119 -6.50 -12.85 2.43
CA LEU A 119 -7.72 -12.33 1.83
C LEU A 119 -8.98 -12.92 2.46
N GLU A 120 -9.03 -14.25 2.62
CA GLU A 120 -10.20 -14.93 3.14
C GLU A 120 -10.46 -14.65 4.62
N SER A 121 -9.38 -14.54 5.41
CA SER A 121 -9.46 -14.37 6.86
C SER A 121 -9.66 -12.93 7.32
N ASN A 122 -9.39 -11.93 6.44
CA ASN A 122 -9.42 -10.52 6.81
C ASN A 122 -10.32 -9.67 5.88
N LYS A 123 -11.39 -10.25 5.34
CA LYS A 123 -12.30 -9.57 4.40
C LYS A 123 -12.80 -8.22 4.89
N GLU A 124 -13.11 -8.12 6.18
CA GLU A 124 -13.57 -6.88 6.80
C GLU A 124 -12.49 -5.80 6.79
N GLN A 125 -11.22 -6.15 7.06
CA GLN A 125 -10.09 -5.21 7.04
C GLN A 125 -9.82 -4.74 5.60
N PHE A 126 -9.89 -5.65 4.62
CA PHE A 126 -9.80 -5.26 3.21
C PHE A 126 -10.92 -4.29 2.84
N ARG A 127 -12.17 -4.57 3.25
CA ARG A 127 -13.31 -3.66 3.04
C ARG A 127 -13.03 -2.28 3.62
N GLN A 128 -12.54 -2.18 4.87
CA GLN A 128 -12.22 -0.92 5.53
C GLN A 128 -11.14 -0.13 4.77
N VAL A 129 -10.08 -0.80 4.28
CA VAL A 129 -9.05 -0.14 3.45
C VAL A 129 -9.67 0.48 2.21
N PHE A 130 -10.49 -0.26 1.47
CA PHE A 130 -11.12 0.25 0.24
C PHE A 130 -12.19 1.31 0.53
N GLU A 131 -12.87 1.27 1.67
CA GLU A 131 -13.76 2.34 2.12
C GLU A 131 -13.01 3.64 2.38
N ILE A 132 -11.84 3.58 3.04
CA ILE A 132 -10.98 4.76 3.21
C ILE A 132 -10.57 5.32 1.84
N PHE A 133 -10.18 4.46 0.89
CA PHE A 133 -9.85 4.89 -0.48
C PHE A 133 -11.01 5.61 -1.16
N TYR A 134 -12.23 5.10 -0.99
CA TYR A 134 -13.45 5.69 -1.55
C TYR A 134 -13.81 7.02 -0.89
N GLN A 135 -13.61 7.17 0.41
CA GLN A 135 -13.93 8.39 1.17
C GLN A 135 -13.00 9.56 0.83
N HIS A 136 -11.82 9.30 0.25
CA HIS A 136 -10.82 10.32 -0.09
C HIS A 136 -10.58 10.44 -1.61
N PRO A 137 -11.60 10.75 -2.43
CA PRO A 137 -11.51 10.71 -3.90
C PRO A 137 -10.53 11.71 -4.50
N TYR A 138 -10.22 12.80 -3.79
CA TYR A 138 -9.40 13.90 -4.29
C TYR A 138 -7.97 13.93 -3.73
N ASN A 139 -7.69 13.15 -2.70
CA ASN A 139 -6.39 13.13 -2.03
C ASN A 139 -5.48 12.04 -2.59
N ALA A 140 -4.18 12.28 -2.58
CA ALA A 140 -3.24 11.19 -2.73
C ALA A 140 -3.16 10.39 -1.42
N ILE A 141 -3.25 9.07 -1.55
CA ILE A 141 -3.26 8.12 -0.45
C ILE A 141 -1.99 7.30 -0.49
N MET A 142 -1.21 7.31 0.58
CA MET A 142 -0.10 6.38 0.78
C MET A 142 -0.59 5.19 1.60
N PHE A 143 -0.27 3.97 1.18
CA PHE A 143 -0.53 2.77 1.97
C PHE A 143 0.72 1.90 2.08
N ASN A 144 0.94 1.34 3.26
CA ASN A 144 2.18 0.66 3.61
C ASN A 144 1.96 -0.53 4.55
N CYS A 145 2.90 -1.46 4.52
CA CYS A 145 3.18 -2.36 5.63
C CYS A 145 4.64 -2.18 6.09
N SER A 146 5.25 -3.14 6.74
CA SER A 146 6.64 -3.02 7.17
C SER A 146 7.61 -2.96 5.98
N ALA A 147 7.57 -3.95 5.08
CA ALA A 147 8.44 -4.02 3.89
C ALA A 147 7.82 -3.42 2.61
N GLY A 148 6.54 -3.02 2.63
CA GLY A 148 5.84 -2.55 1.45
C GLY A 148 5.68 -3.61 0.34
N LYS A 149 5.80 -4.89 0.69
CA LYS A 149 5.82 -6.01 -0.27
C LYS A 149 4.53 -6.83 -0.20
N ASP A 150 4.32 -7.60 0.84
CA ASP A 150 3.26 -8.63 0.88
C ASP A 150 1.86 -8.03 1.13
N ARG A 151 1.55 -7.54 2.33
CA ARG A 151 0.26 -6.89 2.65
C ARG A 151 -0.05 -5.74 1.69
N THR A 152 0.94 -4.89 1.48
CA THR A 152 0.88 -3.78 0.52
C THR A 152 0.71 -4.27 -0.92
N GLY A 153 1.41 -5.36 -1.29
CA GLY A 153 1.32 -5.97 -2.61
C GLY A 153 -0.07 -6.51 -2.93
N VAL A 154 -0.73 -7.18 -1.97
CA VAL A 154 -2.11 -7.68 -2.17
C VAL A 154 -3.10 -6.52 -2.34
N ILE A 155 -3.01 -5.46 -1.52
CA ILE A 155 -3.85 -4.26 -1.69
C ILE A 155 -3.59 -3.61 -3.07
N ALA A 156 -2.32 -3.46 -3.46
CA ALA A 156 -1.96 -2.90 -4.76
C ALA A 156 -2.53 -3.73 -5.91
N ALA A 157 -2.37 -5.06 -5.87
CA ALA A 157 -2.88 -5.96 -6.91
C ALA A 157 -4.40 -5.86 -7.06
N LEU A 158 -5.15 -5.90 -5.96
CA LEU A 158 -6.61 -5.75 -5.97
C LEU A 158 -7.04 -4.38 -6.51
N LEU A 159 -6.36 -3.31 -6.10
CA LEU A 159 -6.64 -1.96 -6.56
C LEU A 159 -6.39 -1.81 -8.06
N MET A 160 -5.27 -2.35 -8.55
CA MET A 160 -4.91 -2.31 -9.96
C MET A 160 -5.89 -3.13 -10.81
N ASP A 161 -6.28 -4.32 -10.34
CA ASP A 161 -7.27 -5.17 -11.01
C ASP A 161 -8.63 -4.46 -11.13
N LEU A 162 -9.13 -3.90 -10.03
CA LEU A 162 -10.37 -3.11 -10.00
C LEU A 162 -10.32 -1.89 -10.94
N ALA A 163 -9.15 -1.29 -11.14
CA ALA A 163 -8.94 -0.15 -12.02
C ALA A 163 -8.72 -0.57 -13.49
N GLY A 164 -8.74 -1.87 -13.80
CA GLY A 164 -8.66 -2.41 -15.15
C GLY A 164 -7.25 -2.41 -15.75
N TYR A 165 -6.22 -2.56 -14.93
CA TYR A 165 -4.85 -2.73 -15.42
C TYR A 165 -4.68 -4.04 -16.18
N HIS A 166 -3.68 -4.11 -17.07
CA HIS A 166 -3.28 -5.38 -17.66
C HIS A 166 -2.63 -6.28 -16.59
N GLU A 167 -2.94 -7.57 -16.62
CA GLU A 167 -2.38 -8.57 -15.69
C GLU A 167 -0.85 -8.51 -15.62
N TYR A 168 -0.19 -8.34 -16.77
CA TYR A 168 1.26 -8.18 -16.86
C TYR A 168 1.78 -7.02 -15.98
N ASP A 169 1.09 -5.87 -15.97
CA ASP A 169 1.50 -4.71 -15.19
C ASP A 169 1.29 -4.93 -13.69
N ILE A 170 0.23 -5.65 -13.30
CA ILE A 170 -0.02 -6.05 -11.91
C ILE A 170 1.11 -6.95 -11.41
N VAL A 171 1.47 -7.99 -12.18
CA VAL A 171 2.56 -8.92 -11.84
C VAL A 171 3.90 -8.21 -11.78
N LYS A 172 4.16 -7.30 -12.73
CA LYS A 172 5.42 -6.54 -12.79
C LYS A 172 5.57 -5.52 -11.67
N ASP A 173 4.45 -4.99 -11.14
CA ASP A 173 4.48 -4.08 -9.99
C ASP A 173 4.81 -4.83 -8.70
N TYR A 174 4.43 -6.08 -8.56
CA TYR A 174 4.79 -6.90 -7.40
C TYR A 174 6.26 -7.22 -7.37
#